data_e5cd0487cb583675ccd960b647ef6fd5
#
_entry.id   e5cd0487cb583675ccd960b647ef6fd5
#
_cell.length_a   1.000
_cell.length_b   1.000
_cell.length_c   1.000
_cell.angle_alpha   90.00
_cell.angle_beta   90.00
_cell.angle_gamma   90.00
#
_symmetry.space_group_name_H-M   'P 1'
#
loop_
_entity.id
_entity.type
_entity.pdbx_description
1 polymer ?
#
loop_
_entity_poly.entity_id
_entity_poly.type
_entity_poly.pdbx_seq_one_letter_code
_entity_poly.pdbx_strand_id
1 'polypeptide(L)'
;MKGLFPEDDNGLGDASKDKYYRYVGLASEIQPGKSKSFSISDERGKNIDIAIFNINGRYYAISNTCIHKGAPLSNGFLKGDIVTCAWHGWKYCVKNGKSPHKGGDSVNSYEVKVVNNGRLYVNCIPSNLGKRVFQPHQAYVGLEKSVNNHLLHMSKDTTLPIDNNNKRKTRVLGISTTNANDKMAPRKSTSEEALRFALDYAHSIFEAETVMIKLRELNFKHCEGYYSKNANACIFPCSISEVDKEDQMLEIYDRVILWADIVIIATPIRWGSASSLYYQMIQRMNCVQNQSITHGNYLIRDKVAGFIITGGQDNVQHVAGELMSFWSQLGFVFGKFSFVGWSRGWYAEDTENNYPTMVGEDGEHNNKPKPSVMIREDIMRTVRGAIEMSRLISSNRYDEKVLNIQNHSS
;
A
#
# COMPACT_ATOMS: atom_id res chain seq x y z
N MET A 1 47.54 5.14 29.51
CA MET A 1 46.21 5.70 29.25
C MET A 1 45.27 5.31 30.37
N LYS A 2 45.29 6.08 31.46
CA LYS A 2 44.36 5.96 32.59
C LYS A 2 43.32 7.10 32.42
N GLY A 3 42.04 6.78 32.56
CA GLY A 3 41.03 7.79 32.76
C GLY A 3 40.05 7.98 31.59
N LEU A 4 39.17 7.01 31.31
CA LEU A 4 37.98 7.19 30.43
C LEU A 4 36.66 6.74 31.08
N PHE A 5 36.68 6.47 32.40
CA PHE A 5 35.44 6.14 33.12
C PHE A 5 35.39 7.06 34.37
N PRO A 6 34.29 7.77 34.59
CA PRO A 6 34.12 8.48 35.86
C PRO A 6 34.04 7.45 36.99
N GLU A 7 34.93 7.58 37.96
CA GLU A 7 34.89 6.87 39.25
C GLU A 7 33.72 7.46 40.09
N ASP A 8 32.52 6.92 39.89
CA ASP A 8 31.44 7.06 40.86
C ASP A 8 31.16 5.69 41.47
N ASP A 9 32.04 5.27 42.34
CA ASP A 9 31.95 4.07 43.13
C ASP A 9 31.10 4.33 44.39
N ASN A 10 29.77 4.32 44.24
CA ASN A 10 28.87 4.26 45.39
C ASN A 10 27.64 3.40 45.04
N GLY A 11 27.70 2.12 45.43
CA GLY A 11 26.50 1.26 45.52
C GLY A 11 26.26 0.26 44.41
N LEU A 12 27.24 -0.13 43.63
CA LEU A 12 27.13 -1.21 42.64
C LEU A 12 27.26 -2.58 43.30
N GLY A 13 26.17 -3.10 43.84
CA GLY A 13 26.05 -4.55 44.09
C GLY A 13 26.45 -5.32 42.80
N ASP A 14 27.15 -6.44 42.97
CA ASP A 14 27.63 -7.28 41.89
C ASP A 14 26.46 -7.73 40.99
N ALA A 15 26.22 -6.97 39.90
CA ALA A 15 25.14 -7.24 38.96
C ALA A 15 25.20 -8.64 38.36
N SER A 16 26.35 -9.30 38.46
CA SER A 16 26.54 -10.70 38.03
C SER A 16 25.83 -11.72 38.96
N LYS A 17 25.51 -11.32 40.20
CA LYS A 17 24.83 -12.13 41.20
C LYS A 17 23.33 -11.85 41.30
N ASP A 18 22.86 -10.77 40.67
CA ASP A 18 21.46 -10.42 40.69
C ASP A 18 20.68 -11.23 39.64
N LYS A 19 19.71 -12.01 40.08
CA LYS A 19 18.89 -12.90 39.24
C LYS A 19 18.11 -12.20 38.12
N TYR A 20 17.96 -10.89 38.18
CA TYR A 20 17.23 -10.11 37.18
C TYR A 20 18.15 -9.52 36.11
N TYR A 21 19.48 -9.50 36.29
CA TYR A 21 20.39 -8.99 35.30
C TYR A 21 20.88 -10.08 34.37
N ARG A 22 20.92 -9.79 33.08
CA ARG A 22 21.39 -10.67 32.03
C ARG A 22 22.64 -10.07 31.40
N TYR A 23 23.70 -10.87 31.30
CA TYR A 23 24.89 -10.50 30.55
C TYR A 23 24.54 -10.42 29.07
N VAL A 24 24.93 -9.34 28.37
CA VAL A 24 24.60 -9.10 26.95
C VAL A 24 25.84 -8.93 26.07
N GLY A 25 27.00 -8.64 26.61
CA GLY A 25 28.23 -8.45 25.83
C GLY A 25 29.16 -7.43 26.44
N LEU A 26 30.10 -6.93 25.64
CA LEU A 26 31.07 -5.92 26.07
C LEU A 26 30.65 -4.51 25.61
N ALA A 27 30.88 -3.54 26.45
CA ALA A 27 30.68 -2.12 26.16
C ALA A 27 31.43 -1.66 24.91
N SER A 28 32.62 -2.23 24.67
CA SER A 28 33.46 -1.97 23.48
C SER A 28 32.82 -2.41 22.15
N GLU A 29 31.85 -3.30 22.19
CA GLU A 29 31.16 -3.78 21.00
C GLU A 29 30.17 -2.74 20.45
N ILE A 30 29.81 -1.70 21.21
CA ILE A 30 28.88 -0.66 20.83
C ILE A 30 29.59 0.69 20.80
N GLN A 31 29.99 1.14 19.63
CA GLN A 31 30.69 2.41 19.46
C GLN A 31 29.78 3.61 19.86
N PRO A 32 30.38 4.74 20.30
CA PRO A 32 29.60 5.96 20.56
C PRO A 32 28.72 6.36 19.38
N GLY A 33 27.44 6.70 19.65
CA GLY A 33 26.46 7.03 18.64
C GLY A 33 25.88 5.84 17.87
N LYS A 34 26.19 4.61 18.27
CA LYS A 34 25.69 3.37 17.65
C LYS A 34 24.80 2.59 18.61
N SER A 35 24.16 1.59 18.05
CA SER A 35 23.27 0.64 18.74
C SER A 35 23.55 -0.78 18.32
N LYS A 36 23.19 -1.72 19.20
CA LYS A 36 23.23 -3.17 18.92
C LYS A 36 22.02 -3.83 19.57
N SER A 37 21.48 -4.84 18.89
CA SER A 37 20.38 -5.64 19.42
C SER A 37 20.88 -6.87 20.15
N PHE A 38 20.16 -7.27 21.19
CA PHE A 38 20.41 -8.46 21.96
C PHE A 38 19.07 -9.14 22.29
N SER A 39 19.09 -10.48 22.35
CA SER A 39 17.95 -11.26 22.85
C SER A 39 18.28 -11.75 24.26
N ILE A 40 17.40 -11.46 25.22
CA ILE A 40 17.54 -11.90 26.62
C ILE A 40 16.28 -12.60 27.08
N SER A 41 16.39 -13.46 28.08
CA SER A 41 15.22 -14.08 28.72
C SER A 41 14.69 -13.19 29.83
N ASP A 42 13.37 -12.94 29.85
CA ASP A 42 12.69 -12.29 30.94
C ASP A 42 12.65 -13.19 32.21
N GLU A 43 12.00 -12.72 33.29
CA GLU A 43 11.85 -13.47 34.53
C GLU A 43 11.06 -14.77 34.42
N ARG A 44 10.28 -14.92 33.33
CA ARG A 44 9.45 -16.11 33.03
C ARG A 44 10.11 -17.01 31.99
N GLY A 45 11.35 -16.70 31.59
CA GLY A 45 12.08 -17.46 30.56
C GLY A 45 11.67 -17.14 29.12
N LYS A 46 10.80 -16.13 28.89
CA LYS A 46 10.44 -15.70 27.55
C LYS A 46 11.52 -14.81 26.95
N ASN A 47 11.89 -15.06 25.71
CA ASN A 47 12.85 -14.22 24.99
C ASN A 47 12.23 -12.85 24.67
N ILE A 48 12.98 -11.80 24.97
CA ILE A 48 12.68 -10.41 24.64
C ILE A 48 13.89 -9.80 23.90
N ASP A 49 13.59 -9.04 22.84
CA ASP A 49 14.63 -8.35 22.07
C ASP A 49 14.75 -6.90 22.57
N ILE A 50 15.98 -6.54 22.88
CA ILE A 50 16.35 -5.20 23.36
C ILE A 50 17.35 -4.56 22.40
N ALA A 51 17.29 -3.24 22.30
CA ALA A 51 18.27 -2.40 21.61
C ALA A 51 19.06 -1.60 22.64
N ILE A 52 20.38 -1.75 22.65
CA ILE A 52 21.29 -0.99 23.52
C ILE A 52 21.95 0.11 22.67
N PHE A 53 21.90 1.32 23.17
CA PHE A 53 22.44 2.53 22.55
C PHE A 53 23.58 3.07 23.38
N ASN A 54 24.70 3.43 22.73
CA ASN A 54 25.82 4.11 23.37
C ASN A 54 25.75 5.61 23.06
N ILE A 55 25.46 6.42 24.07
CA ILE A 55 25.49 7.88 23.98
C ILE A 55 26.69 8.39 24.78
N ASN A 56 27.78 8.73 24.10
CA ASN A 56 28.97 9.29 24.71
C ASN A 56 29.52 8.47 25.92
N GLY A 57 29.52 7.13 25.77
CA GLY A 57 30.00 6.22 26.81
C GLY A 57 28.96 5.82 27.86
N ARG A 58 27.74 6.35 27.80
CA ARG A 58 26.59 5.93 28.61
C ARG A 58 25.69 4.99 27.79
N TYR A 59 25.24 3.91 28.40
CA TYR A 59 24.45 2.87 27.75
C TYR A 59 23.02 2.90 28.20
N TYR A 60 22.09 2.87 27.24
CA TYR A 60 20.65 2.87 27.46
C TYR A 60 20.01 1.73 26.69
N ALA A 61 19.02 1.06 27.27
CA ALA A 61 18.33 -0.05 26.64
C ALA A 61 16.83 0.21 26.56
N ILE A 62 16.26 -0.03 25.39
CA ILE A 62 14.82 -0.06 25.16
C ILE A 62 14.45 -1.35 24.42
N SER A 63 13.15 -1.67 24.39
CA SER A 63 12.65 -2.75 23.52
C SER A 63 13.13 -2.52 22.08
N ASN A 64 13.66 -3.56 21.45
CA ASN A 64 14.08 -3.46 20.05
C ASN A 64 12.92 -3.39 19.07
N THR A 65 11.71 -3.75 19.51
CA THR A 65 10.51 -3.78 18.68
C THR A 65 9.75 -2.46 18.71
N CYS A 66 9.68 -1.78 17.58
CA CYS A 66 8.85 -0.59 17.42
C CYS A 66 7.37 -0.96 17.59
N ILE A 67 6.68 -0.25 18.48
CA ILE A 67 5.28 -0.56 18.81
C ILE A 67 4.30 -0.31 17.65
N HIS A 68 4.72 0.43 16.63
CA HIS A 68 3.91 0.73 15.45
C HIS A 68 3.65 -0.52 14.59
N LYS A 69 4.69 -1.04 13.94
CA LYS A 69 4.61 -2.19 13.02
C LYS A 69 5.78 -3.19 13.20
N GLY A 70 6.39 -3.24 14.37
CA GLY A 70 7.37 -4.27 14.73
C GLY A 70 8.80 -4.06 14.24
N ALA A 71 9.14 -2.91 13.65
CA ALA A 71 10.49 -2.65 13.16
C ALA A 71 11.56 -2.73 14.26
N PRO A 72 12.78 -3.23 13.96
CA PRO A 72 13.88 -3.22 14.91
C PRO A 72 14.40 -1.79 15.13
N LEU A 73 14.33 -1.30 16.38
CA LEU A 73 14.79 0.04 16.75
C LEU A 73 16.31 0.19 16.76
N SER A 74 17.04 -0.92 16.93
CA SER A 74 18.51 -0.96 16.77
C SER A 74 18.97 -0.55 15.35
N ASN A 75 18.13 -0.69 14.34
CA ASN A 75 18.39 -0.24 12.97
C ASN A 75 17.92 1.20 12.72
N GLY A 76 17.43 1.87 13.73
CA GLY A 76 16.95 3.25 13.65
C GLY A 76 18.07 4.30 13.60
N PHE A 77 17.69 5.52 13.29
CA PHE A 77 18.61 6.68 13.25
C PHE A 77 18.67 7.34 14.62
N LEU A 78 19.84 7.24 15.28
CA LEU A 78 20.08 7.88 16.57
C LEU A 78 20.54 9.32 16.36
N LYS A 79 19.83 10.28 17.00
CA LYS A 79 20.24 11.69 17.07
C LYS A 79 20.08 12.18 18.52
N GLY A 80 21.19 12.44 19.19
CA GLY A 80 21.19 12.73 20.63
C GLY A 80 20.67 11.51 21.40
N ASP A 81 19.61 11.67 22.15
CA ASP A 81 18.94 10.60 22.91
C ASP A 81 17.64 10.10 22.26
N ILE A 82 17.40 10.50 21.00
CA ILE A 82 16.21 10.10 20.25
C ILE A 82 16.60 9.11 19.14
N VAL A 83 16.02 7.91 19.17
CA VAL A 83 16.04 6.99 18.04
C VAL A 83 14.80 7.20 17.17
N THR A 84 15.02 7.34 15.86
CA THR A 84 13.96 7.38 14.84
C THR A 84 13.87 6.04 14.16
N CYS A 85 12.70 5.41 14.23
CA CYS A 85 12.42 4.13 13.56
C CYS A 85 12.69 4.21 12.06
N ALA A 86 13.46 3.28 11.52
CA ALA A 86 13.83 3.29 10.11
C ALA A 86 12.64 3.08 9.15
N TRP A 87 11.55 2.41 9.59
CA TRP A 87 10.42 2.11 8.71
C TRP A 87 9.51 3.32 8.50
N HIS A 88 8.95 3.89 9.58
CA HIS A 88 7.90 4.91 9.46
C HIS A 88 8.21 6.20 10.25
N GLY A 89 9.46 6.39 10.68
CA GLY A 89 9.88 7.64 11.33
C GLY A 89 9.38 7.86 12.76
N TRP A 90 8.79 6.85 13.41
CA TRP A 90 8.39 6.95 14.81
C TRP A 90 9.61 7.13 15.72
N LYS A 91 9.49 7.99 16.71
CA LYS A 91 10.61 8.46 17.54
C LYS A 91 10.44 8.04 18.99
N TYR A 92 11.56 7.63 19.61
CA TYR A 92 11.59 7.23 21.02
C TYR A 92 12.86 7.77 21.69
N CYS A 93 12.72 8.26 22.93
CA CYS A 93 13.85 8.58 23.78
C CYS A 93 14.46 7.27 24.31
N VAL A 94 15.74 7.03 24.02
CA VAL A 94 16.40 5.77 24.41
C VAL A 94 16.64 5.65 25.92
N LYS A 95 16.55 6.78 26.67
CA LYS A 95 16.71 6.79 28.13
C LYS A 95 15.50 6.22 28.87
N ASN A 96 14.30 6.37 28.31
CA ASN A 96 13.06 6.04 29.00
C ASN A 96 11.97 5.40 28.12
N GLY A 97 12.26 5.16 26.83
CA GLY A 97 11.33 4.57 25.86
C GLY A 97 10.16 5.46 25.43
N LYS A 98 10.04 6.68 25.93
CA LYS A 98 8.89 7.57 25.64
C LYS A 98 9.06 8.26 24.30
N SER A 99 7.95 8.45 23.58
CA SER A 99 7.92 9.31 22.39
C SER A 99 8.13 10.77 22.80
N PRO A 100 8.90 11.56 22.02
CA PRO A 100 9.05 13.00 22.27
C PRO A 100 7.78 13.81 22.02
N HIS A 101 6.77 13.23 21.36
CA HIS A 101 5.48 13.88 21.11
C HIS A 101 4.55 13.71 22.32
N LYS A 102 3.88 14.78 22.75
CA LYS A 102 2.88 14.74 23.83
C LYS A 102 1.81 13.69 23.51
N GLY A 103 1.58 12.76 24.45
CA GLY A 103 0.60 11.69 24.29
C GLY A 103 1.03 10.59 23.29
N GLY A 104 2.31 10.57 22.88
CA GLY A 104 2.84 9.56 21.96
C GLY A 104 3.04 8.19 22.60
N ASP A 105 3.22 7.22 21.73
CA ASP A 105 3.52 5.84 22.10
C ASP A 105 4.85 5.72 22.84
N SER A 106 4.99 4.66 23.63
CA SER A 106 6.26 4.35 24.29
C SER A 106 6.58 2.88 24.18
N VAL A 107 7.87 2.56 24.22
CA VAL A 107 8.38 1.19 24.30
C VAL A 107 8.98 0.94 25.67
N ASN A 108 9.14 -0.33 26.09
CA ASN A 108 9.78 -0.64 27.35
C ASN A 108 11.19 -0.06 27.38
N SER A 109 11.62 0.43 28.53
CA SER A 109 13.02 0.77 28.81
C SER A 109 13.55 -0.11 29.92
N TYR A 110 14.86 -0.37 29.90
CA TYR A 110 15.54 -1.28 30.80
C TYR A 110 16.78 -0.63 31.39
N GLU A 111 17.07 -0.94 32.63
CA GLU A 111 18.31 -0.51 33.28
C GLU A 111 19.51 -1.25 32.72
N VAL A 112 20.58 -0.52 32.43
CA VAL A 112 21.87 -1.05 31.95
C VAL A 112 22.94 -0.75 32.99
N LYS A 113 23.70 -1.75 33.36
CA LYS A 113 24.90 -1.62 34.20
C LYS A 113 26.15 -2.02 33.44
N VAL A 114 27.19 -1.20 33.58
CA VAL A 114 28.54 -1.52 33.12
C VAL A 114 29.35 -1.91 34.34
N VAL A 115 29.84 -3.14 34.41
CA VAL A 115 30.68 -3.60 35.51
C VAL A 115 32.16 -3.61 35.12
N ASN A 116 33.02 -3.73 36.11
CA ASN A 116 34.47 -3.85 35.92
C ASN A 116 34.80 -4.78 34.77
N ASN A 117 35.71 -4.40 33.90
CA ASN A 117 36.03 -5.05 32.61
C ASN A 117 35.12 -4.72 31.44
N GLY A 118 34.24 -3.72 31.54
CA GLY A 118 33.37 -3.26 30.43
C GLY A 118 32.26 -4.24 30.07
N ARG A 119 31.87 -5.15 30.95
CA ARG A 119 30.74 -6.06 30.71
C ARG A 119 29.40 -5.33 30.89
N LEU A 120 28.52 -5.50 29.92
CA LEU A 120 27.16 -4.93 29.94
C LEU A 120 26.18 -5.97 30.50
N TYR A 121 25.40 -5.53 31.46
CA TYR A 121 24.29 -6.27 32.04
C TYR A 121 23.01 -5.44 31.90
N VAL A 122 21.91 -6.10 31.56
CA VAL A 122 20.57 -5.48 31.44
C VAL A 122 19.60 -6.14 32.41
N ASN A 123 18.88 -5.32 33.16
CA ASN A 123 17.79 -5.81 33.98
C ASN A 123 16.64 -6.28 33.08
N CYS A 124 16.24 -7.54 33.19
CA CYS A 124 15.15 -8.10 32.38
C CYS A 124 13.75 -7.58 32.78
N ILE A 125 13.64 -6.88 33.92
CA ILE A 125 12.43 -6.19 34.34
C ILE A 125 12.47 -4.76 33.78
N PRO A 126 11.44 -4.34 33.02
CA PRO A 126 11.40 -2.98 32.49
C PRO A 126 11.35 -1.91 33.58
N SER A 127 12.19 -0.88 33.46
CA SER A 127 12.11 0.32 34.31
C SER A 127 10.88 1.17 33.99
N ASN A 128 10.46 1.19 32.71
CA ASN A 128 9.21 1.77 32.25
C ASN A 128 8.55 0.81 31.29
N LEU A 129 7.24 0.62 31.43
CA LEU A 129 6.43 -0.17 30.52
C LEU A 129 6.04 0.67 29.29
N GLY A 130 6.18 0.08 28.12
CA GLY A 130 5.71 0.64 26.87
C GLY A 130 4.19 0.68 26.82
N LYS A 131 3.66 1.72 26.18
CA LYS A 131 2.21 1.88 26.01
C LYS A 131 1.92 2.37 24.61
N ARG A 132 1.00 1.71 23.90
CA ARG A 132 0.43 2.22 22.66
C ARG A 132 -0.68 3.21 22.99
N VAL A 133 -0.53 4.43 22.51
CA VAL A 133 -1.48 5.54 22.70
C VAL A 133 -2.13 5.92 21.39
N PHE A 134 -1.35 5.85 20.31
CA PHE A 134 -1.83 6.15 18.96
C PHE A 134 -2.98 5.21 18.58
N GLN A 135 -4.06 5.82 18.11
CA GLN A 135 -5.21 5.12 17.56
C GLN A 135 -5.38 5.54 16.10
N PRO A 136 -5.34 4.61 15.14
CA PRO A 136 -5.71 4.89 13.77
C PRO A 136 -7.15 5.43 13.71
N HIS A 137 -7.45 6.27 12.74
CA HIS A 137 -8.81 6.79 12.59
C HIS A 137 -9.79 5.68 12.15
N GLN A 138 -11.08 5.92 12.38
CA GLN A 138 -12.12 4.90 12.22
C GLN A 138 -12.21 4.33 10.79
N ALA A 139 -12.04 5.17 9.76
CA ALA A 139 -12.11 4.72 8.37
C ALA A 139 -10.99 3.72 8.04
N TYR A 140 -9.76 3.95 8.55
CA TYR A 140 -8.64 3.01 8.40
C TYR A 140 -8.95 1.66 9.08
N VAL A 141 -9.38 1.70 10.33
CA VAL A 141 -9.74 0.50 11.10
C VAL A 141 -10.92 -0.24 10.46
N GLY A 142 -11.90 0.50 9.94
CA GLY A 142 -13.05 -0.04 9.23
C GLY A 142 -12.65 -0.80 7.97
N LEU A 143 -11.79 -0.22 7.15
CA LEU A 143 -11.28 -0.87 5.94
C LEU A 143 -10.46 -2.13 6.28
N GLU A 144 -9.55 -2.05 7.25
CA GLU A 144 -8.75 -3.19 7.70
C GLU A 144 -9.63 -4.37 8.13
N LYS A 145 -10.66 -4.11 8.94
CA LYS A 145 -11.63 -5.13 9.36
C LYS A 145 -12.40 -5.72 8.19
N SER A 146 -12.88 -4.87 7.28
CA SER A 146 -13.65 -5.31 6.11
C SER A 146 -12.83 -6.21 5.19
N VAL A 147 -11.56 -5.86 4.97
CA VAL A 147 -10.66 -6.68 4.15
C VAL A 147 -10.30 -7.99 4.84
N ASN A 148 -10.03 -7.98 6.14
CA ASN A 148 -9.78 -9.21 6.90
C ASN A 148 -10.98 -10.15 6.87
N ASN A 149 -12.20 -9.63 7.03
CA ASN A 149 -13.42 -10.42 6.90
C ASN A 149 -13.57 -10.98 5.48
N HIS A 150 -13.31 -10.16 4.46
CA HIS A 150 -13.34 -10.61 3.06
C HIS A 150 -12.38 -11.77 2.80
N LEU A 151 -11.14 -11.68 3.29
CA LEU A 151 -10.14 -12.76 3.19
C LEU A 151 -10.59 -14.03 3.92
N LEU A 152 -11.20 -13.90 5.10
CA LEU A 152 -11.73 -15.03 5.87
C LEU A 152 -12.90 -15.72 5.15
N HIS A 153 -13.77 -14.97 4.49
CA HIS A 153 -14.83 -15.53 3.66
C HIS A 153 -14.27 -16.22 2.42
N MET A 154 -13.29 -15.63 1.75
CA MET A 154 -12.65 -16.25 0.58
C MET A 154 -11.94 -17.56 0.91
N SER A 155 -11.39 -17.70 2.11
CA SER A 155 -10.73 -18.93 2.56
C SER A 155 -11.71 -20.05 2.95
N LYS A 156 -12.95 -19.70 3.30
CA LYS A 156 -14.00 -20.63 3.71
C LYS A 156 -14.93 -21.05 2.57
N ASP A 157 -14.91 -20.30 1.46
CA ASP A 157 -15.89 -20.41 0.38
C ASP A 157 -15.53 -21.46 -0.67
N THR A 158 -15.14 -22.65 -0.20
CA THR A 158 -15.05 -23.83 -1.08
C THR A 158 -16.41 -24.47 -1.38
N THR A 159 -17.50 -24.01 -0.75
CA THR A 159 -18.80 -24.71 -0.83
C THR A 159 -20.03 -23.82 -0.67
N LEU A 160 -20.08 -22.59 -1.15
CA LEU A 160 -21.37 -21.91 -1.20
C LEU A 160 -22.21 -22.44 -2.36
N PRO A 161 -23.47 -22.93 -2.09
CA PRO A 161 -24.36 -23.28 -3.17
C PRO A 161 -24.65 -22.04 -4.01
N ILE A 162 -24.54 -22.18 -5.30
CA ILE A 162 -24.98 -21.18 -6.27
C ILE A 162 -26.49 -21.07 -6.09
N ASP A 163 -26.94 -20.04 -5.41
CA ASP A 163 -28.34 -19.65 -5.44
C ASP A 163 -28.62 -19.09 -6.84
N ASN A 164 -29.19 -19.91 -7.69
CA ASN A 164 -29.50 -19.61 -9.09
C ASN A 164 -30.53 -18.47 -9.27
N ASN A 165 -31.09 -17.94 -8.17
CA ASN A 165 -32.16 -16.95 -8.22
C ASN A 165 -31.76 -15.53 -7.78
N ASN A 166 -30.55 -15.31 -7.26
CA ASN A 166 -30.12 -14.00 -6.82
C ASN A 166 -28.80 -13.60 -7.51
N LYS A 167 -28.83 -13.41 -8.84
CA LYS A 167 -27.68 -12.91 -9.61
C LYS A 167 -27.37 -11.47 -9.17
N ARG A 168 -26.40 -11.31 -8.27
CA ARG A 168 -25.82 -10.00 -7.97
C ARG A 168 -25.40 -9.31 -9.28
N LYS A 169 -25.76 -8.04 -9.43
CA LYS A 169 -25.31 -7.23 -10.58
C LYS A 169 -23.79 -7.11 -10.61
N THR A 170 -23.21 -7.16 -11.79
CA THR A 170 -21.78 -6.89 -11.99
C THR A 170 -21.46 -5.45 -11.61
N ARG A 171 -20.40 -5.22 -10.86
CA ARG A 171 -19.97 -3.91 -10.39
C ARG A 171 -18.76 -3.42 -11.18
N VAL A 172 -18.93 -2.30 -11.88
CA VAL A 172 -17.91 -1.70 -12.74
C VAL A 172 -17.44 -0.39 -12.15
N LEU A 173 -16.19 -0.33 -11.72
CA LEU A 173 -15.53 0.87 -11.23
C LEU A 173 -14.78 1.54 -12.38
N GLY A 174 -15.10 2.79 -12.68
CA GLY A 174 -14.32 3.65 -13.55
C GLY A 174 -13.36 4.52 -12.75
N ILE A 175 -12.08 4.57 -13.12
CA ILE A 175 -11.09 5.46 -12.52
C ILE A 175 -10.57 6.42 -13.57
N SER A 176 -10.92 7.69 -13.42
CA SER A 176 -10.39 8.78 -14.25
C SER A 176 -9.10 9.34 -13.66
N THR A 177 -8.02 9.30 -14.42
CA THR A 177 -6.70 9.77 -13.98
C THR A 177 -6.32 11.11 -14.60
N THR A 178 -7.24 11.81 -15.27
CA THR A 178 -6.97 13.11 -15.89
C THR A 178 -6.74 14.19 -14.84
N ASN A 179 -5.76 15.05 -15.11
CA ASN A 179 -5.52 16.28 -14.35
C ASN A 179 -6.31 17.47 -14.90
N ALA A 180 -7.02 17.31 -16.04
CA ALA A 180 -7.78 18.40 -16.63
C ALA A 180 -8.88 18.85 -15.67
N ASN A 181 -8.93 20.15 -15.42
CA ASN A 181 -9.92 20.78 -14.54
C ASN A 181 -10.84 21.67 -15.38
N ASP A 182 -12.10 21.27 -15.51
CA ASP A 182 -13.10 21.98 -16.30
C ASP A 182 -13.39 23.40 -15.76
N LYS A 183 -13.05 23.66 -14.48
CA LYS A 183 -13.23 25.00 -13.87
C LYS A 183 -12.18 26.01 -14.33
N MET A 184 -10.96 25.53 -14.64
CA MET A 184 -9.84 26.39 -15.05
C MET A 184 -9.66 26.44 -16.55
N ALA A 185 -10.04 25.39 -17.27
CA ALA A 185 -10.02 25.31 -18.72
C ALA A 185 -11.35 24.75 -19.20
N PRO A 186 -12.14 25.50 -19.99
CA PRO A 186 -13.50 25.12 -20.39
C PRO A 186 -13.54 24.02 -21.44
N ARG A 187 -12.66 23.03 -21.34
CA ARG A 187 -12.67 21.85 -22.20
C ARG A 187 -12.88 20.59 -21.40
N LYS A 188 -13.71 19.71 -21.91
CA LYS A 188 -13.93 18.39 -21.33
C LYS A 188 -12.74 17.48 -21.56
N SER A 189 -12.44 16.61 -20.62
CA SER A 189 -11.39 15.60 -20.76
C SER A 189 -11.85 14.45 -21.64
N THR A 190 -11.16 14.20 -22.76
CA THR A 190 -11.48 13.10 -23.68
C THR A 190 -11.43 11.75 -23.02
N SER A 191 -10.44 11.48 -22.15
CA SER A 191 -10.34 10.22 -21.40
C SER A 191 -11.49 10.04 -20.41
N GLU A 192 -11.94 11.12 -19.74
CA GLU A 192 -13.06 11.04 -18.81
C GLU A 192 -14.40 10.82 -19.50
N GLU A 193 -14.63 11.49 -20.64
CA GLU A 193 -15.85 11.29 -21.42
C GLU A 193 -15.91 9.89 -22.03
N ALA A 194 -14.78 9.35 -22.51
CA ALA A 194 -14.68 7.98 -22.96
C ALA A 194 -14.99 6.98 -21.82
N LEU A 195 -14.52 7.27 -20.62
CA LEU A 195 -14.85 6.48 -19.43
C LEU A 195 -16.33 6.56 -19.07
N ARG A 196 -16.91 7.75 -19.13
CA ARG A 196 -18.34 7.96 -18.91
C ARG A 196 -19.16 7.11 -19.88
N PHE A 197 -18.83 7.17 -21.16
CA PHE A 197 -19.46 6.33 -22.19
C PHE A 197 -19.33 4.83 -21.88
N ALA A 198 -18.15 4.38 -21.43
CA ALA A 198 -17.92 2.99 -21.06
C ALA A 198 -18.84 2.54 -19.90
N LEU A 199 -18.96 3.38 -18.87
CA LEU A 199 -19.82 3.10 -17.71
C LEU A 199 -21.31 3.13 -18.07
N ASP A 200 -21.73 4.09 -18.88
CA ASP A 200 -23.12 4.19 -19.37
C ASP A 200 -23.49 2.97 -20.24
N TYR A 201 -22.54 2.51 -21.07
CA TYR A 201 -22.73 1.29 -21.87
C TYR A 201 -22.83 0.04 -20.98
N ALA A 202 -21.96 -0.08 -19.97
CA ALA A 202 -22.01 -1.18 -19.00
C ALA A 202 -23.33 -1.20 -18.24
N HIS A 203 -23.83 -0.03 -17.82
CA HIS A 203 -25.09 0.11 -17.13
C HIS A 203 -26.28 -0.24 -18.04
N SER A 204 -26.36 0.39 -19.23
CA SER A 204 -27.53 0.31 -20.09
C SER A 204 -27.71 -1.05 -20.79
N ILE A 205 -26.61 -1.72 -21.13
CA ILE A 205 -26.65 -2.98 -21.90
C ILE A 205 -26.51 -4.22 -21.02
N PHE A 206 -25.76 -4.11 -19.91
CA PHE A 206 -25.48 -5.26 -19.04
C PHE A 206 -26.11 -5.15 -17.67
N GLU A 207 -26.85 -4.07 -17.40
CA GLU A 207 -27.46 -3.77 -16.09
C GLU A 207 -26.45 -3.69 -14.95
N ALA A 208 -25.18 -3.37 -15.27
CA ALA A 208 -24.13 -3.27 -14.28
C ALA A 208 -24.36 -2.10 -13.31
N GLU A 209 -23.95 -2.26 -12.07
CA GLU A 209 -23.77 -1.15 -11.14
C GLU A 209 -22.47 -0.42 -11.48
N THR A 210 -22.52 0.88 -11.70
CA THR A 210 -21.35 1.66 -12.12
C THR A 210 -21.04 2.78 -11.15
N VAL A 211 -19.77 3.00 -10.88
CA VAL A 211 -19.24 4.10 -10.06
C VAL A 211 -18.02 4.70 -10.77
N MET A 212 -17.91 6.02 -10.77
CA MET A 212 -16.73 6.73 -11.29
C MET A 212 -15.99 7.44 -10.16
N ILE A 213 -14.70 7.14 -10.04
CA ILE A 213 -13.75 7.89 -9.21
C ILE A 213 -12.92 8.79 -10.12
N LYS A 214 -12.83 10.07 -9.76
CA LYS A 214 -11.95 11.05 -10.43
C LYS A 214 -10.80 11.39 -9.50
N LEU A 215 -9.60 10.89 -9.81
CA LEU A 215 -8.45 11.06 -8.92
C LEU A 215 -8.12 12.52 -8.61
N ARG A 216 -8.41 13.45 -9.55
CA ARG A 216 -8.19 14.88 -9.34
C ARG A 216 -9.07 15.50 -8.26
N GLU A 217 -10.16 14.83 -7.88
CA GLU A 217 -11.10 15.30 -6.85
C GLU A 217 -10.75 14.73 -5.46
N LEU A 218 -9.81 13.80 -5.40
CA LEU A 218 -9.36 13.17 -4.17
C LEU A 218 -8.07 13.79 -3.65
N ASN A 219 -7.99 13.93 -2.33
CA ASN A 219 -6.77 14.29 -1.64
C ASN A 219 -6.07 13.03 -1.13
N PHE A 220 -4.95 12.67 -1.74
CA PHE A 220 -4.11 11.58 -1.25
C PHE A 220 -2.64 11.84 -1.55
N LYS A 221 -1.78 11.40 -0.63
CA LYS A 221 -0.33 11.65 -0.70
C LYS A 221 0.39 10.69 -1.65
N HIS A 222 1.57 11.13 -2.08
CA HIS A 222 2.51 10.27 -2.81
C HIS A 222 3.00 9.12 -1.94
N CYS A 223 3.49 8.06 -2.58
CA CYS A 223 4.16 6.97 -1.90
C CYS A 223 5.47 7.46 -1.28
N GLU A 224 5.68 7.18 0.01
CA GLU A 224 6.91 7.52 0.74
C GLU A 224 7.98 6.42 0.65
N GLY A 225 7.77 5.39 -0.15
CA GLY A 225 8.77 4.37 -0.45
C GLY A 225 9.13 3.48 0.74
N TYR A 226 8.21 3.19 1.65
CA TYR A 226 8.49 2.33 2.82
C TYR A 226 9.01 0.95 2.44
N TYR A 227 8.61 0.42 1.29
CA TYR A 227 9.11 -0.84 0.76
C TYR A 227 10.64 -0.86 0.62
N SER A 228 11.26 0.26 0.24
CA SER A 228 12.72 0.37 0.10
C SER A 228 13.47 0.25 1.43
N LYS A 229 12.78 0.40 2.56
CA LYS A 229 13.35 0.23 3.90
C LYS A 229 13.30 -1.24 4.34
N ASN A 230 12.17 -1.87 4.13
CA ASN A 230 11.94 -3.29 4.35
C ASN A 230 10.60 -3.67 3.73
N ALA A 231 10.48 -4.87 3.14
CA ALA A 231 9.21 -5.35 2.58
C ALA A 231 8.08 -5.29 3.61
N ASN A 232 8.33 -5.70 4.85
CA ASN A 232 7.33 -5.66 5.94
C ASN A 232 6.95 -4.23 6.40
N ALA A 233 7.64 -3.19 5.93
CA ALA A 233 7.23 -1.80 6.19
C ALA A 233 6.11 -1.33 5.25
N CYS A 234 5.96 -1.97 4.07
CA CYS A 234 4.93 -1.63 3.09
C CYS A 234 3.81 -2.66 3.12
N ILE A 235 2.99 -2.65 4.15
CA ILE A 235 1.85 -3.56 4.34
C ILE A 235 0.53 -2.83 4.16
N PHE A 236 -0.52 -3.59 3.81
CA PHE A 236 -1.88 -3.08 3.66
C PHE A 236 -2.64 -3.07 5.01
N PRO A 237 -3.44 -2.05 5.31
CA PRO A 237 -3.52 -0.77 4.60
C PRO A 237 -2.26 0.09 4.78
N CYS A 238 -2.00 1.00 3.84
CA CYS A 238 -0.80 1.83 3.83
C CYS A 238 -0.67 2.68 5.10
N SER A 239 0.53 2.72 5.71
CA SER A 239 0.79 3.50 6.93
C SER A 239 0.63 5.02 6.74
N ILE A 240 0.71 5.54 5.52
CA ILE A 240 0.36 6.94 5.24
C ILE A 240 -1.10 7.18 5.59
N SER A 241 -2.01 6.31 5.11
CA SER A 241 -3.45 6.41 5.41
C SER A 241 -3.77 6.12 6.88
N GLU A 242 -2.91 5.43 7.62
CA GLU A 242 -3.07 5.20 9.06
C GLU A 242 -2.92 6.50 9.87
N VAL A 243 -1.97 7.34 9.46
CA VAL A 243 -1.60 8.57 10.17
C VAL A 243 -2.36 9.78 9.69
N ASP A 244 -2.60 9.87 8.37
CA ASP A 244 -3.26 11.01 7.75
C ASP A 244 -4.75 10.73 7.58
N LYS A 245 -5.57 11.44 8.37
CA LYS A 245 -7.03 11.32 8.33
C LYS A 245 -7.66 11.84 7.04
N GLU A 246 -6.96 12.74 6.36
CA GLU A 246 -7.42 13.37 5.12
C GLU A 246 -6.99 12.59 3.87
N ASP A 247 -6.25 11.48 4.03
CA ASP A 247 -5.77 10.66 2.93
C ASP A 247 -6.88 9.78 2.35
N GLN A 248 -7.48 10.22 1.25
CA GLN A 248 -8.60 9.55 0.59
C GLN A 248 -8.18 8.31 -0.24
N MET A 249 -6.92 7.86 -0.15
CA MET A 249 -6.53 6.60 -0.76
C MET A 249 -7.32 5.40 -0.22
N LEU A 250 -7.87 5.52 1.00
CA LEU A 250 -8.74 4.49 1.59
C LEU A 250 -9.99 4.24 0.76
N GLU A 251 -10.57 5.28 0.13
CA GLU A 251 -11.71 5.14 -0.77
C GLU A 251 -11.36 4.32 -2.01
N ILE A 252 -10.18 4.57 -2.58
CA ILE A 252 -9.70 3.80 -3.74
C ILE A 252 -9.50 2.33 -3.35
N TYR A 253 -8.88 2.06 -2.20
CA TYR A 253 -8.71 0.69 -1.71
C TYR A 253 -10.05 -0.02 -1.50
N ASP A 254 -11.00 0.64 -0.84
CA ASP A 254 -12.35 0.06 -0.61
C ASP A 254 -13.02 -0.30 -1.93
N ARG A 255 -13.04 0.63 -2.88
CA ARG A 255 -13.68 0.41 -4.17
C ARG A 255 -12.99 -0.64 -5.02
N VAL A 256 -11.68 -0.64 -5.08
CA VAL A 256 -10.91 -1.59 -5.91
C VAL A 256 -10.90 -2.99 -5.29
N ILE A 257 -10.72 -3.11 -3.97
CA ILE A 257 -10.55 -4.39 -3.30
C ILE A 257 -11.90 -5.03 -2.95
N LEU A 258 -12.83 -4.27 -2.39
CA LEU A 258 -14.05 -4.85 -1.83
C LEU A 258 -15.27 -4.71 -2.74
N TRP A 259 -15.37 -3.59 -3.48
CA TRP A 259 -16.60 -3.30 -4.22
C TRP A 259 -16.58 -3.81 -5.66
N ALA A 260 -15.54 -3.50 -6.45
CA ALA A 260 -15.53 -3.74 -7.89
C ALA A 260 -15.33 -5.20 -8.25
N ASP A 261 -16.00 -5.66 -9.29
CA ASP A 261 -15.71 -6.89 -10.04
C ASP A 261 -14.84 -6.57 -11.26
N ILE A 262 -15.07 -5.38 -11.84
CA ILE A 262 -14.34 -4.86 -13.00
C ILE A 262 -13.86 -3.46 -12.70
N VAL A 263 -12.61 -3.17 -13.06
CA VAL A 263 -12.03 -1.81 -12.96
C VAL A 263 -11.62 -1.34 -14.36
N ILE A 264 -12.18 -0.21 -14.80
CA ILE A 264 -11.80 0.45 -16.07
C ILE A 264 -11.05 1.72 -15.75
N ILE A 265 -9.80 1.79 -16.19
CA ILE A 265 -8.92 2.94 -15.97
C ILE A 265 -8.84 3.78 -17.23
N ALA A 266 -9.20 5.05 -17.13
CA ALA A 266 -9.04 6.00 -18.23
C ALA A 266 -7.91 6.97 -17.92
N THR A 267 -6.91 7.02 -18.79
CA THR A 267 -5.73 7.89 -18.64
C THR A 267 -5.42 8.65 -19.92
N PRO A 268 -5.11 9.95 -19.82
CA PRO A 268 -4.50 10.66 -20.94
C PRO A 268 -3.01 10.33 -21.01
N ILE A 269 -2.46 10.30 -22.22
CA ILE A 269 -1.01 10.26 -22.42
C ILE A 269 -0.44 11.64 -22.07
N ARG A 270 0.62 11.65 -21.26
CA ARG A 270 1.40 12.82 -20.91
C ARG A 270 2.87 12.49 -21.06
N TRP A 271 3.54 13.19 -21.98
CA TRP A 271 4.95 12.96 -22.26
C TRP A 271 5.28 11.48 -22.57
N GLY A 272 4.42 10.83 -23.36
CA GLY A 272 4.58 9.42 -23.74
C GLY A 272 4.22 8.39 -22.68
N SER A 273 3.71 8.80 -21.52
CA SER A 273 3.36 7.94 -20.38
C SER A 273 1.94 8.22 -19.89
N ALA A 274 1.44 7.42 -18.95
CA ALA A 274 0.18 7.71 -18.26
C ALA A 274 0.28 9.02 -17.44
N SER A 275 -0.84 9.53 -16.94
CA SER A 275 -0.87 10.77 -16.16
C SER A 275 -0.14 10.63 -14.81
N SER A 276 0.32 11.75 -14.25
CA SER A 276 0.97 11.76 -12.92
C SER A 276 0.04 11.23 -11.81
N LEU A 277 -1.26 11.50 -11.88
CA LEU A 277 -2.24 10.97 -10.92
C LEU A 277 -2.35 9.45 -10.98
N TYR A 278 -2.21 8.85 -12.18
CA TYR A 278 -2.14 7.40 -12.31
C TYR A 278 -0.95 6.84 -11.52
N TYR A 279 0.23 7.39 -11.71
CA TYR A 279 1.43 6.93 -11.00
C TYR A 279 1.35 7.17 -9.50
N GLN A 280 0.79 8.29 -9.08
CA GLN A 280 0.56 8.56 -7.66
C GLN A 280 -0.33 7.49 -7.02
N MET A 281 -1.40 7.10 -7.67
CA MET A 281 -2.30 6.04 -7.22
C MET A 281 -1.61 4.66 -7.24
N ILE A 282 -1.04 4.27 -8.39
CA ILE A 282 -0.52 2.91 -8.56
C ILE A 282 0.68 2.62 -7.65
N GLN A 283 1.54 3.60 -7.39
CA GLN A 283 2.63 3.46 -6.42
C GLN A 283 2.11 3.25 -4.99
N ARG A 284 0.96 3.82 -4.65
CA ARG A 284 0.30 3.57 -3.36
C ARG A 284 -0.34 2.19 -3.29
N MET A 285 -0.65 1.54 -4.43
CA MET A 285 -1.13 0.16 -4.49
C MET A 285 -0.03 -0.87 -4.21
N ASN A 286 1.24 -0.47 -4.11
CA ASN A 286 2.34 -1.39 -3.78
C ASN A 286 2.10 -2.16 -2.47
N CYS A 287 1.45 -1.58 -1.47
CA CYS A 287 1.10 -2.28 -0.24
C CYS A 287 0.09 -3.42 -0.47
N VAL A 288 -0.75 -3.35 -1.50
CA VAL A 288 -1.69 -4.40 -1.91
C VAL A 288 -0.93 -5.57 -2.52
N GLN A 289 -0.03 -5.30 -3.47
CA GLN A 289 0.84 -6.32 -4.06
C GLN A 289 1.71 -7.01 -3.00
N ASN A 290 2.29 -6.23 -2.11
CA ASN A 290 3.21 -6.74 -1.09
C ASN A 290 2.54 -7.68 -0.10
N GLN A 291 1.22 -7.58 0.13
CA GLN A 291 0.47 -8.55 0.93
C GLN A 291 0.53 -9.96 0.33
N SER A 292 0.46 -10.09 -0.99
CA SER A 292 0.55 -11.40 -1.63
C SER A 292 1.97 -11.98 -1.53
N ILE A 293 3.00 -11.13 -1.66
CA ILE A 293 4.40 -11.56 -1.69
C ILE A 293 4.90 -11.92 -0.29
N THR A 294 4.60 -11.08 0.71
CA THR A 294 5.17 -11.24 2.07
C THR A 294 4.31 -12.08 3.01
N HIS A 295 2.99 -12.10 2.79
CA HIS A 295 2.03 -12.74 3.70
C HIS A 295 1.16 -13.80 3.04
N GLY A 296 1.29 -14.01 1.71
CA GLY A 296 0.44 -14.95 0.97
C GLY A 296 -1.03 -14.52 0.88
N ASN A 297 -1.35 -13.27 1.23
CA ASN A 297 -2.70 -12.73 1.25
C ASN A 297 -3.03 -12.03 -0.08
N TYR A 298 -3.74 -12.70 -0.94
CA TYR A 298 -4.19 -12.15 -2.22
C TYR A 298 -5.44 -11.29 -2.03
N LEU A 299 -5.27 -9.96 -1.94
CA LEU A 299 -6.38 -9.01 -1.74
C LEU A 299 -7.24 -8.86 -3.00
N ILE A 300 -6.68 -9.11 -4.16
CA ILE A 300 -7.34 -9.02 -5.46
C ILE A 300 -7.38 -10.42 -6.07
N ARG A 301 -8.60 -10.94 -6.21
CA ARG A 301 -8.87 -12.23 -6.84
C ARG A 301 -10.10 -12.08 -7.73
N ASP A 302 -10.08 -12.78 -8.85
CA ASP A 302 -11.23 -12.92 -9.73
C ASP A 302 -11.81 -11.58 -10.22
N LYS A 303 -10.96 -10.57 -10.36
CA LYS A 303 -11.31 -9.24 -10.84
C LYS A 303 -10.68 -8.96 -12.19
N VAL A 304 -11.40 -8.19 -12.99
CA VAL A 304 -11.00 -7.86 -14.36
C VAL A 304 -10.60 -6.39 -14.45
N ALA A 305 -9.51 -6.09 -15.17
CA ALA A 305 -9.15 -4.72 -15.51
C ALA A 305 -9.26 -4.48 -17.03
N GLY A 306 -9.60 -3.23 -17.39
CA GLY A 306 -9.61 -2.72 -18.75
C GLY A 306 -9.10 -1.26 -18.80
N PHE A 307 -8.61 -0.81 -19.96
CA PHE A 307 -7.96 0.49 -20.06
C PHE A 307 -8.46 1.31 -21.23
N ILE A 308 -8.63 2.60 -21.00
CA ILE A 308 -8.95 3.62 -22.00
C ILE A 308 -7.80 4.63 -22.02
N ILE A 309 -7.09 4.74 -23.13
CA ILE A 309 -5.90 5.54 -23.25
C ILE A 309 -6.12 6.58 -24.35
N THR A 310 -6.01 7.87 -24.02
CA THR A 310 -6.25 8.95 -24.98
C THR A 310 -5.07 9.92 -25.00
N GLY A 311 -4.73 10.44 -26.16
CA GLY A 311 -3.67 11.45 -26.28
C GLY A 311 -3.43 11.90 -27.70
N GLY A 312 -2.66 12.98 -27.82
CA GLY A 312 -2.22 13.52 -29.11
C GLY A 312 -0.92 12.89 -29.65
N GLN A 313 -0.32 11.95 -28.92
CA GLN A 313 0.92 11.28 -29.33
C GLN A 313 0.70 9.79 -29.49
N ASP A 314 1.42 9.20 -30.45
CA ASP A 314 1.41 7.76 -30.67
C ASP A 314 2.34 7.06 -29.67
N ASN A 315 1.79 6.58 -28.58
CA ASN A 315 2.47 5.71 -27.60
C ASN A 315 1.47 4.86 -26.81
N VAL A 316 0.29 4.64 -27.41
CA VAL A 316 -0.81 3.92 -26.75
C VAL A 316 -0.40 2.52 -26.31
N GLN A 317 0.30 1.78 -27.17
CA GLN A 317 0.70 0.39 -26.91
C GLN A 317 1.68 0.29 -25.75
N HIS A 318 2.62 1.23 -25.63
CA HIS A 318 3.56 1.29 -24.54
C HIS A 318 2.83 1.56 -23.22
N VAL A 319 1.97 2.58 -23.19
CA VAL A 319 1.18 2.92 -22.00
C VAL A 319 0.28 1.75 -21.61
N ALA A 320 -0.38 1.09 -22.58
CA ALA A 320 -1.21 -0.10 -22.31
C ALA A 320 -0.40 -1.24 -21.69
N GLY A 321 0.79 -1.53 -22.25
CA GLY A 321 1.68 -2.57 -21.72
C GLY A 321 2.12 -2.29 -20.29
N GLU A 322 2.44 -1.04 -19.98
CA GLU A 322 2.80 -0.61 -18.62
C GLU A 322 1.63 -0.76 -17.65
N LEU A 323 0.43 -0.27 -18.00
CA LEU A 323 -0.76 -0.42 -17.18
C LEU A 323 -1.05 -1.90 -16.92
N MET A 324 -1.08 -2.72 -17.97
CA MET A 324 -1.34 -4.16 -17.86
C MET A 324 -0.31 -4.84 -16.95
N SER A 325 0.97 -4.48 -17.05
CA SER A 325 2.03 -5.02 -16.19
C SER A 325 1.77 -4.73 -14.71
N PHE A 326 1.44 -3.50 -14.33
CA PHE A 326 1.14 -3.15 -12.95
C PHE A 326 -0.11 -3.86 -12.42
N TRP A 327 -1.20 -3.85 -13.19
CA TRP A 327 -2.47 -4.41 -12.74
C TRP A 327 -2.45 -5.94 -12.69
N SER A 328 -1.67 -6.61 -13.55
CA SER A 328 -1.47 -8.06 -13.44
C SER A 328 -0.73 -8.44 -12.15
N GLN A 329 0.27 -7.65 -11.74
CA GLN A 329 0.99 -7.86 -10.49
C GLN A 329 0.12 -7.65 -9.24
N LEU A 330 -0.94 -6.86 -9.34
CA LEU A 330 -1.94 -6.73 -8.27
C LEU A 330 -2.89 -7.94 -8.19
N GLY A 331 -2.95 -8.77 -9.23
CA GLY A 331 -3.82 -9.95 -9.30
C GLY A 331 -5.03 -9.83 -10.22
N PHE A 332 -5.10 -8.76 -11.03
CA PHE A 332 -6.16 -8.62 -12.04
C PHE A 332 -5.91 -9.50 -13.26
N VAL A 333 -6.98 -9.97 -13.85
CA VAL A 333 -7.01 -10.59 -15.18
C VAL A 333 -7.58 -9.61 -16.21
N PHE A 334 -7.43 -9.94 -17.50
CA PHE A 334 -7.86 -9.07 -18.58
C PHE A 334 -8.82 -9.79 -19.51
N GLY A 335 -9.84 -9.07 -19.98
CA GLY A 335 -10.78 -9.57 -20.98
C GLY A 335 -10.22 -9.53 -22.40
N LYS A 336 -11.01 -9.96 -23.36
CA LYS A 336 -10.74 -9.68 -24.78
C LYS A 336 -10.74 -8.18 -25.00
N PHE A 337 -9.84 -7.69 -25.87
CA PHE A 337 -9.69 -6.24 -26.10
C PHE A 337 -9.45 -5.48 -24.78
N SER A 338 -8.39 -5.84 -24.07
CA SER A 338 -8.07 -5.33 -22.72
C SER A 338 -7.89 -3.82 -22.65
N PHE A 339 -7.57 -3.18 -23.78
CA PHE A 339 -7.45 -1.73 -23.85
C PHE A 339 -8.00 -1.19 -25.17
N VAL A 340 -8.39 0.07 -25.12
CA VAL A 340 -8.69 0.91 -26.28
C VAL A 340 -7.79 2.13 -26.26
N GLY A 341 -7.27 2.50 -27.42
CA GLY A 341 -6.42 3.65 -27.58
C GLY A 341 -6.99 4.65 -28.57
N TRP A 342 -6.90 5.91 -28.23
CA TRP A 342 -7.19 7.02 -29.12
C TRP A 342 -6.01 8.00 -29.15
N SER A 343 -5.34 8.05 -30.29
CA SER A 343 -4.27 9.01 -30.54
C SER A 343 -4.48 9.65 -31.89
N ARG A 344 -4.50 10.97 -31.94
CA ARG A 344 -4.68 11.68 -33.21
C ARG A 344 -3.95 13.01 -33.17
N GLY A 345 -2.92 13.13 -34.01
CA GLY A 345 -2.16 14.35 -34.23
C GLY A 345 -1.21 14.78 -33.11
N TRP A 346 -0.25 15.60 -33.48
CA TRP A 346 0.76 16.17 -32.59
C TRP A 346 0.37 17.53 -32.01
N TYR A 347 -0.63 18.18 -32.59
CA TYR A 347 -1.01 19.55 -32.26
C TYR A 347 -2.23 19.59 -31.33
N ALA A 348 -2.24 20.58 -30.43
CA ALA A 348 -3.35 20.81 -29.49
C ALA A 348 -4.68 21.02 -30.23
N GLU A 349 -4.64 21.67 -31.39
CA GLU A 349 -5.79 21.92 -32.26
C GLU A 349 -6.43 20.60 -32.75
N ASP A 350 -5.64 19.59 -33.08
CA ASP A 350 -6.15 18.28 -33.48
C ASP A 350 -6.90 17.60 -32.32
N THR A 351 -6.48 17.83 -31.08
CA THR A 351 -7.09 17.25 -29.90
C THR A 351 -8.41 17.96 -29.55
N GLU A 352 -8.47 19.26 -29.70
CA GLU A 352 -9.66 20.08 -29.45
C GLU A 352 -10.75 19.86 -30.50
N ASN A 353 -10.36 19.80 -31.77
CA ASN A 353 -11.27 19.55 -32.88
C ASN A 353 -11.79 18.10 -32.95
N ASN A 354 -11.11 17.16 -32.30
CA ASN A 354 -11.51 15.75 -32.28
C ASN A 354 -12.41 15.38 -31.11
N TYR A 355 -12.59 16.25 -30.13
CA TYR A 355 -13.49 15.99 -29.01
C TYR A 355 -14.95 15.75 -29.47
N PRO A 356 -15.59 16.60 -30.30
CA PRO A 356 -16.93 16.33 -30.82
C PRO A 356 -17.00 15.00 -31.61
N THR A 357 -15.97 14.67 -32.38
CA THR A 357 -15.93 13.41 -33.15
C THR A 357 -15.73 12.20 -32.26
N MET A 358 -15.07 12.33 -31.11
CA MET A 358 -14.87 11.24 -30.15
C MET A 358 -16.16 10.93 -29.38
N VAL A 359 -16.92 11.92 -28.98
CA VAL A 359 -18.15 11.75 -28.19
C VAL A 359 -19.45 11.78 -29.01
N GLY A 360 -19.38 12.02 -30.30
CA GLY A 360 -20.48 11.84 -31.26
C GLY A 360 -21.48 12.96 -31.36
N GLU A 361 -21.05 14.20 -31.23
CA GLU A 361 -21.82 15.33 -31.73
C GLU A 361 -21.74 15.30 -33.26
N ASP A 362 -22.88 15.01 -33.92
CA ASP A 362 -22.99 14.78 -35.34
C ASP A 362 -22.68 16.04 -36.17
N GLY A 363 -21.49 16.13 -36.67
CA GLY A 363 -21.16 16.97 -37.82
C GLY A 363 -21.13 16.09 -39.07
N GLU A 364 -22.03 16.31 -40.02
CA GLU A 364 -21.98 15.70 -41.34
C GLU A 364 -20.66 16.07 -42.02
N HIS A 365 -19.75 15.12 -42.19
CA HIS A 365 -18.64 15.22 -43.11
C HIS A 365 -18.46 13.93 -43.89
N ASN A 366 -18.82 14.04 -45.17
CA ASN A 366 -18.35 13.24 -46.31
C ASN A 366 -17.88 11.81 -46.05
N ASN A 367 -18.76 10.83 -46.26
CA ASN A 367 -18.56 9.38 -46.62
C ASN A 367 -17.29 8.65 -46.12
N LYS A 368 -16.52 9.16 -45.14
CA LYS A 368 -15.48 8.44 -44.43
C LYS A 368 -16.04 7.92 -43.10
N PRO A 369 -15.68 6.73 -42.67
CA PRO A 369 -16.12 6.21 -41.37
C PRO A 369 -15.73 7.22 -40.31
N LYS A 370 -16.74 7.73 -39.59
CA LYS A 370 -16.57 8.76 -38.54
C LYS A 370 -15.62 8.20 -37.47
N PRO A 371 -14.50 8.86 -37.16
CA PRO A 371 -13.57 8.37 -36.12
C PRO A 371 -14.24 8.14 -34.76
N SER A 372 -15.28 8.90 -34.43
CA SER A 372 -16.10 8.76 -33.23
C SER A 372 -16.79 7.40 -33.12
N VAL A 373 -17.21 6.82 -34.25
CA VAL A 373 -17.86 5.48 -34.26
C VAL A 373 -16.84 4.41 -33.90
N MET A 374 -15.62 4.50 -34.45
CA MET A 374 -14.58 3.49 -34.21
C MET A 374 -14.16 3.42 -32.72
N ILE A 375 -13.89 4.55 -32.08
CA ILE A 375 -13.51 4.53 -30.66
C ILE A 375 -14.64 4.03 -29.77
N ARG A 376 -15.88 4.41 -30.08
CA ARG A 376 -17.05 3.91 -29.34
C ARG A 376 -17.18 2.39 -29.46
N GLU A 377 -17.05 1.85 -30.66
CA GLU A 377 -17.06 0.40 -30.89
C GLU A 377 -15.95 -0.30 -30.11
N ASP A 378 -14.73 0.24 -30.09
CA ASP A 378 -13.62 -0.34 -29.37
C ASP A 378 -13.82 -0.25 -27.86
N ILE A 379 -14.37 0.84 -27.33
CA ILE A 379 -14.79 0.94 -25.94
C ILE A 379 -15.85 -0.12 -25.61
N MET A 380 -16.87 -0.26 -26.46
CA MET A 380 -17.92 -1.29 -26.28
C MET A 380 -17.33 -2.70 -26.29
N ARG A 381 -16.37 -3.00 -27.18
CA ARG A 381 -15.64 -4.28 -27.21
C ARG A 381 -14.86 -4.52 -25.92
N THR A 382 -14.15 -3.51 -25.42
CA THR A 382 -13.38 -3.59 -24.15
C THR A 382 -14.31 -3.86 -22.96
N VAL A 383 -15.39 -3.11 -22.84
CA VAL A 383 -16.39 -3.31 -21.75
C VAL A 383 -17.03 -4.69 -21.83
N ARG A 384 -17.48 -5.09 -23.03
CA ARG A 384 -18.08 -6.41 -23.25
C ARG A 384 -17.11 -7.53 -22.89
N GLY A 385 -15.85 -7.44 -23.35
CA GLY A 385 -14.81 -8.43 -23.05
C GLY A 385 -14.52 -8.53 -21.55
N ALA A 386 -14.52 -7.41 -20.83
CA ALA A 386 -14.35 -7.39 -19.39
C ALA A 386 -15.53 -8.05 -18.65
N ILE A 387 -16.76 -7.75 -19.06
CA ILE A 387 -17.98 -8.34 -18.47
C ILE A 387 -18.07 -9.84 -18.76
N GLU A 388 -17.78 -10.26 -20.00
CA GLU A 388 -17.75 -11.69 -20.38
C GLU A 388 -16.72 -12.45 -19.53
N MET A 389 -15.52 -11.89 -19.36
CA MET A 389 -14.47 -12.48 -18.52
C MET A 389 -14.90 -12.57 -17.06
N SER A 390 -15.44 -11.48 -16.49
CA SER A 390 -15.93 -11.47 -15.10
C SER A 390 -17.03 -12.50 -14.86
N ARG A 391 -17.96 -12.66 -15.81
CA ARG A 391 -19.00 -13.69 -15.74
C ARG A 391 -18.44 -15.11 -15.88
N LEU A 392 -17.46 -15.31 -16.75
CA LEU A 392 -16.78 -16.60 -16.92
C LEU A 392 -16.07 -17.01 -15.62
N ILE A 393 -15.33 -16.10 -15.01
CA ILE A 393 -14.65 -16.34 -13.73
C ILE A 393 -15.68 -16.69 -12.64
N SER A 394 -16.77 -15.93 -12.57
CA SER A 394 -17.82 -16.17 -11.57
C SER A 394 -18.58 -17.49 -11.78
N SER A 395 -18.69 -17.97 -13.03
CA SER A 395 -19.38 -19.23 -13.35
C SER A 395 -18.50 -20.47 -13.21
N ASN A 396 -17.20 -20.32 -13.51
CA ASN A 396 -16.19 -21.37 -13.39
C ASN A 396 -15.37 -21.14 -12.12
N ARG A 397 -15.99 -21.15 -10.94
CA ARG A 397 -15.21 -21.21 -9.69
C ARG A 397 -14.30 -22.43 -9.80
N TYR A 398 -13.01 -22.17 -9.83
CA TYR A 398 -11.92 -23.09 -10.05
C TYR A 398 -12.18 -24.48 -9.47
N ASP A 399 -12.12 -25.48 -10.31
CA ASP A 399 -12.11 -26.87 -9.88
C ASP A 399 -10.90 -27.06 -8.96
N GLU A 400 -11.11 -27.36 -7.67
CA GLU A 400 -10.07 -27.49 -6.63
C GLU A 400 -8.90 -28.42 -7.04
N LYS A 401 -9.10 -29.25 -8.06
CA LYS A 401 -8.05 -30.13 -8.60
C LYS A 401 -6.86 -29.40 -9.22
N VAL A 402 -7.01 -28.14 -9.65
CA VAL A 402 -5.89 -27.35 -10.22
C VAL A 402 -5.04 -26.72 -9.13
N LEU A 403 -5.59 -26.46 -7.95
CA LEU A 403 -4.87 -25.85 -6.82
C LEU A 403 -4.03 -26.85 -6.02
N ASN A 404 -4.29 -28.15 -6.13
CA ASN A 404 -3.55 -29.19 -5.41
C ASN A 404 -2.18 -29.53 -6.00
N ILE A 405 -1.78 -28.93 -7.12
CA ILE A 405 -0.45 -29.15 -7.71
C ILE A 405 0.68 -28.45 -6.91
N GLN A 406 0.36 -27.45 -6.12
CA GLN A 406 1.38 -26.68 -5.37
C GLN A 406 1.73 -27.25 -3.98
N ASN A 407 1.02 -28.24 -3.47
CA ASN A 407 1.28 -28.82 -2.15
C ASN A 407 2.14 -30.09 -2.15
N HIS A 408 2.71 -30.49 -3.30
CA HIS A 408 3.55 -31.69 -3.41
C HIS A 408 5.02 -31.42 -3.77
N SER A 409 5.48 -30.19 -3.59
CA SER A 409 6.92 -29.85 -3.72
C SER A 409 7.36 -29.00 -2.53
N SER A 410 7.49 -29.65 -1.39
CA SER A 410 8.30 -29.22 -0.25
C SER A 410 9.19 -30.36 0.18
#